data_5e42359c968b80eb7c575bfde54e3598
#
_entry.id   5e42359c968b80eb7c575bfde54e3598
#
_cell.length_a   1.000
_cell.length_b   1.000
_cell.length_c   1.000
_cell.angle_alpha   90.00
_cell.angle_beta   90.00
_cell.angle_gamma   90.00
#
_symmetry.space_group_name_H-M   'P 1'
#
loop_
_entity.id
_entity.type
_entity.pdbx_description
1 polymer ?
#
loop_
_entity_poly.entity_id
_entity_poly.type
_entity_poly.pdbx_seq_one_letter_code
_entity_poly.pdbx_strand_id
1 'polypeptide(L)'
;MAHPFFESARYPWEREDARALHRELAVAIAGAVDIDLVYKSCGSGLDGLPQQVTPQNQWKHALEKLAAASLLQVLGQRLRERKLPRIHQAYAAIEAAVDPVVEPGIVSDRIFVDRGKLRQALSRLGGINAAVQVLLVRGESGSGKSWTRHIVAEQARSLGAGCTYLCAGMVGTVDDVLDAIFAELGGEVPPQLTTEQAWFRKVSFEMQNLAARRQRGSWIVADDLGDGPDGPMLDPRIRQLFDQIALSMLNPAFAQWFRLVLLDYPVQSKVPTQWKGFWLEDRPAAADVQQAEVQAFLESWTRRRNKSMADDDARTMAAELLAKADAPVQDDERPRLERIHDELDLLLARL
;
A
#
# COMPACT_ATOMS: atom_id res chain seq x y z
N MET A 1 -2.52 13.76 10.79
CA MET A 1 -1.58 13.02 9.91
C MET A 1 -1.85 13.51 8.49
N ALA A 2 -0.81 13.65 7.67
CA ALA A 2 -1.03 14.05 6.29
C ALA A 2 -1.66 12.87 5.52
N HIS A 3 -2.53 13.17 4.58
CA HIS A 3 -3.25 12.16 3.79
C HIS A 3 -2.29 11.57 2.74
N PRO A 4 -2.16 10.25 2.56
CA PRO A 4 -1.21 9.60 1.66
C PRO A 4 -1.28 10.07 0.22
N PHE A 5 -2.47 10.47 -0.25
CA PHE A 5 -2.62 11.10 -1.56
C PHE A 5 -1.68 12.31 -1.73
N PHE A 6 -1.58 13.14 -0.69
CA PHE A 6 -0.81 14.38 -0.73
C PHE A 6 0.68 14.18 -0.44
N GLU A 7 1.04 13.04 0.14
CA GLU A 7 2.42 12.66 0.42
C GLU A 7 3.04 11.80 -0.71
N SER A 8 2.25 11.43 -1.72
CA SER A 8 2.72 10.62 -2.82
C SER A 8 3.77 11.38 -3.64
N ALA A 9 4.95 10.75 -3.86
CA ALA A 9 5.98 11.27 -4.77
C ALA A 9 5.55 11.23 -6.26
N ARG A 10 4.41 10.62 -6.55
CA ARG A 10 3.82 10.53 -7.88
C ARG A 10 2.33 10.79 -7.79
N TYR A 11 1.81 11.47 -8.80
CA TYR A 11 0.37 11.67 -8.88
C TYR A 11 -0.32 10.32 -9.15
N PRO A 12 -1.27 9.88 -8.31
CA PRO A 12 -1.83 8.53 -8.37
C PRO A 12 -2.94 8.43 -9.43
N TRP A 13 -2.55 8.38 -10.70
CA TRP A 13 -3.45 8.35 -11.86
C TRP A 13 -4.41 7.16 -11.89
N GLU A 14 -4.11 6.08 -11.18
CA GLU A 14 -4.93 4.88 -11.06
C GLU A 14 -6.21 5.12 -10.27
N ARG A 15 -6.20 6.09 -9.36
CA ARG A 15 -7.35 6.46 -8.53
C ARG A 15 -8.36 7.27 -9.32
N GLU A 16 -9.66 6.93 -9.20
CA GLU A 16 -10.73 7.67 -9.88
C GLU A 16 -10.89 9.08 -9.32
N ASP A 17 -10.74 9.29 -8.01
CA ASP A 17 -10.79 10.60 -7.37
C ASP A 17 -9.64 11.52 -7.82
N ALA A 18 -8.45 10.97 -8.05
CA ALA A 18 -7.34 11.71 -8.64
C ALA A 18 -7.64 12.17 -10.07
N ARG A 19 -8.18 11.27 -10.90
CA ARG A 19 -8.61 11.61 -12.26
C ARG A 19 -9.76 12.63 -12.28
N ALA A 20 -10.67 12.52 -11.31
CA ALA A 20 -11.75 13.49 -11.14
C ALA A 20 -11.20 14.88 -10.80
N LEU A 21 -10.28 14.98 -9.83
CA LEU A 21 -9.62 16.24 -9.51
C LEU A 21 -8.92 16.86 -10.73
N HIS A 22 -8.17 16.05 -11.48
CA HIS A 22 -7.50 16.52 -12.70
C HIS A 22 -8.51 17.07 -13.74
N ARG A 23 -9.64 16.39 -13.99
CA ARG A 23 -10.69 16.86 -14.89
C ARG A 23 -11.27 18.20 -14.43
N GLU A 24 -11.60 18.31 -13.13
CA GLU A 24 -12.16 19.54 -12.57
C GLU A 24 -11.17 20.71 -12.62
N LEU A 25 -9.89 20.47 -12.36
CA LEU A 25 -8.84 21.48 -12.50
C LEU A 25 -8.72 21.98 -13.94
N ALA A 26 -8.72 21.07 -14.92
CA ALA A 26 -8.61 21.42 -16.34
C ALA A 26 -9.81 22.21 -16.87
N VAL A 27 -10.99 22.00 -16.28
CA VAL A 27 -12.21 22.76 -16.64
C VAL A 27 -12.26 24.10 -15.93
N ALA A 28 -11.98 24.13 -14.63
CA ALA A 28 -12.15 25.33 -13.81
C ALA A 28 -11.01 26.35 -13.98
N ILE A 29 -9.81 25.90 -14.32
CA ILE A 29 -8.62 26.73 -14.54
C ILE A 29 -7.99 26.30 -15.87
N ALA A 30 -8.55 26.82 -16.97
CA ALA A 30 -8.17 26.44 -18.32
C ALA A 30 -7.11 27.36 -18.98
N GLY A 31 -6.83 28.53 -18.40
CA GLY A 31 -5.83 29.46 -18.93
C GLY A 31 -4.41 29.00 -18.62
N ALA A 32 -3.55 28.86 -19.63
CA ALA A 32 -2.17 28.40 -19.46
C ALA A 32 -1.38 29.25 -18.45
N VAL A 33 -1.59 30.56 -18.46
CA VAL A 33 -0.98 31.50 -17.51
C VAL A 33 -1.52 31.28 -16.10
N ASP A 34 -2.81 31.04 -15.95
CA ASP A 34 -3.44 30.81 -14.64
C ASP A 34 -2.99 29.49 -14.02
N ILE A 35 -2.82 28.44 -14.84
CA ILE A 35 -2.27 27.14 -14.40
C ILE A 35 -0.83 27.33 -13.90
N ASP A 36 0.00 28.04 -14.66
CA ASP A 36 1.40 28.29 -14.29
C ASP A 36 1.50 29.15 -13.01
N LEU A 37 0.62 30.13 -12.85
CA LEU A 37 0.55 30.95 -11.62
C LEU A 37 0.16 30.10 -10.40
N VAL A 38 -0.84 29.23 -10.52
CA VAL A 38 -1.22 28.33 -9.42
C VAL A 38 -0.08 27.38 -9.09
N TYR A 39 0.52 26.79 -10.10
CA TYR A 39 1.65 25.88 -9.94
C TYR A 39 2.84 26.55 -9.23
N LYS A 40 3.28 27.71 -9.68
CA LYS A 40 4.38 28.48 -9.09
C LYS A 40 4.07 28.97 -7.66
N SER A 41 2.80 29.21 -7.35
CA SER A 41 2.41 29.59 -5.99
C SER A 41 2.58 28.47 -4.95
N CYS A 42 2.77 27.23 -5.40
CA CYS A 42 2.97 26.07 -4.51
C CYS A 42 4.41 25.96 -4.00
N GLY A 43 5.40 26.55 -4.66
CA GLY A 43 6.79 26.49 -4.20
C GLY A 43 7.75 27.36 -4.99
N SER A 44 8.84 27.80 -4.35
CA SER A 44 9.94 28.53 -5.02
C SER A 44 10.85 27.55 -5.78
N GLY A 45 11.33 27.94 -6.95
CA GLY A 45 12.29 27.12 -7.74
C GLY A 45 11.64 26.05 -8.63
N LEU A 46 10.31 26.07 -8.79
CA LEU A 46 9.63 25.21 -9.75
C LEU A 46 9.91 25.68 -11.18
N ASP A 47 10.37 24.77 -12.03
CA ASP A 47 10.53 25.03 -13.46
C ASP A 47 9.19 25.32 -14.13
N GLY A 48 9.18 26.16 -15.16
CA GLY A 48 7.97 26.49 -15.90
C GLY A 48 7.27 25.28 -16.51
N LEU A 49 5.96 25.40 -16.66
CA LEU A 49 5.14 24.40 -17.33
C LEU A 49 5.17 24.61 -18.85
N PRO A 50 4.94 23.54 -19.65
CA PRO A 50 4.76 23.68 -21.09
C PRO A 50 3.60 24.61 -21.42
N GLN A 51 3.81 25.62 -22.29
CA GLN A 51 2.82 26.65 -22.61
C GLN A 51 1.93 26.30 -23.83
N GLN A 52 2.44 25.41 -24.70
CA GLN A 52 1.75 25.07 -25.96
C GLN A 52 1.05 23.69 -25.90
N VAL A 53 0.36 23.43 -24.80
CA VAL A 53 -0.36 22.15 -24.58
C VAL A 53 -1.79 22.45 -24.11
N THR A 54 -2.67 21.46 -24.24
CA THR A 54 -4.04 21.58 -23.70
C THR A 54 -4.04 21.77 -22.20
N PRO A 55 -5.07 22.40 -21.61
CA PRO A 55 -5.19 22.56 -20.15
C PRO A 55 -5.06 21.23 -19.40
N GLN A 56 -5.63 20.13 -19.95
CA GLN A 56 -5.49 18.80 -19.39
C GLN A 56 -4.01 18.36 -19.31
N ASN A 57 -3.28 18.51 -20.39
CA ASN A 57 -1.86 18.12 -20.42
C ASN A 57 -1.01 19.03 -19.54
N GLN A 58 -1.32 20.32 -19.47
CA GLN A 58 -0.60 21.24 -18.61
C GLN A 58 -0.84 20.93 -17.13
N TRP A 59 -2.08 20.64 -16.73
CA TRP A 59 -2.39 20.17 -15.37
C TRP A 59 -1.79 18.82 -15.08
N LYS A 60 -1.73 17.89 -16.05
CA LYS A 60 -1.02 16.63 -15.88
C LYS A 60 0.42 16.88 -15.49
N HIS A 61 1.16 17.69 -16.24
CA HIS A 61 2.56 18.03 -15.93
C HIS A 61 2.70 18.74 -14.58
N ALA A 62 1.78 19.68 -14.26
CA ALA A 62 1.78 20.37 -12.97
C ALA A 62 1.62 19.40 -11.80
N LEU A 63 0.64 18.50 -11.86
CA LEU A 63 0.36 17.53 -10.80
C LEU A 63 1.51 16.52 -10.62
N GLU A 64 2.12 16.05 -11.70
CA GLU A 64 3.28 15.16 -11.65
C GLU A 64 4.49 15.84 -11.02
N LYS A 65 4.80 17.08 -11.40
CA LYS A 65 5.90 17.85 -10.81
C LYS A 65 5.65 18.20 -9.33
N LEU A 66 4.40 18.59 -8.99
CA LEU A 66 4.05 18.89 -7.59
C LEU A 66 4.08 17.63 -6.71
N ALA A 67 3.67 16.48 -7.23
CA ALA A 67 3.82 15.21 -6.53
C ALA A 67 5.29 14.88 -6.28
N ALA A 68 6.14 14.95 -7.32
CA ALA A 68 7.57 14.71 -7.21
C ALA A 68 8.28 15.65 -6.22
N ALA A 69 7.77 16.88 -6.07
CA ALA A 69 8.27 17.88 -5.12
C ALA A 69 7.60 17.82 -3.74
N SER A 70 6.65 16.88 -3.50
CA SER A 70 5.87 16.75 -2.26
C SER A 70 5.02 18.00 -1.94
N LEU A 71 4.51 18.66 -2.98
CA LEU A 71 3.78 19.94 -2.88
C LEU A 71 2.27 19.80 -3.16
N LEU A 72 1.73 18.58 -3.29
CA LEU A 72 0.29 18.36 -3.53
C LEU A 72 -0.58 18.92 -2.40
N GLN A 73 -0.12 18.84 -1.16
CA GLN A 73 -0.82 19.41 -0.01
C GLN A 73 -0.88 20.94 -0.09
N VAL A 74 0.24 21.56 -0.51
CA VAL A 74 0.30 23.02 -0.71
C VAL A 74 -0.65 23.45 -1.82
N LEU A 75 -0.71 22.69 -2.92
CA LEU A 75 -1.70 22.91 -4.00
C LEU A 75 -3.13 22.89 -3.42
N GLY A 76 -3.47 21.89 -2.60
CA GLY A 76 -4.79 21.82 -1.94
C GLY A 76 -5.12 23.07 -1.14
N GLN A 77 -4.16 23.57 -0.34
CA GLN A 77 -4.32 24.80 0.42
C GLN A 77 -4.57 26.01 -0.50
N ARG A 78 -3.76 26.18 -1.56
CA ARG A 78 -3.93 27.28 -2.53
C ARG A 78 -5.25 27.24 -3.28
N LEU A 79 -5.73 26.05 -3.60
CA LEU A 79 -7.02 25.88 -4.27
C LEU A 79 -8.20 26.16 -3.34
N ARG A 80 -8.09 25.90 -2.04
CA ARG A 80 -9.13 26.26 -1.05
C ARG A 80 -9.32 27.77 -0.89
N GLU A 81 -8.26 28.55 -1.09
CA GLU A 81 -8.32 30.02 -1.08
C GLU A 81 -9.13 30.58 -2.26
N ARG A 82 -9.38 29.75 -3.29
CA ARG A 82 -10.14 30.12 -4.48
C ARG A 82 -11.60 29.64 -4.37
N LYS A 83 -12.55 30.45 -4.83
CA LYS A 83 -13.98 30.09 -4.82
C LYS A 83 -14.33 29.15 -5.98
N LEU A 84 -13.88 27.89 -5.92
CA LEU A 84 -14.03 26.87 -6.94
C LEU A 84 -14.76 25.64 -6.38
N PRO A 85 -16.11 25.65 -6.29
CA PRO A 85 -16.88 24.62 -5.56
C PRO A 85 -16.62 23.19 -6.02
N ARG A 86 -16.49 22.97 -7.33
CA ARG A 86 -16.23 21.61 -7.88
C ARG A 86 -14.86 21.08 -7.50
N ILE A 87 -13.84 21.93 -7.48
CA ILE A 87 -12.51 21.56 -7.03
C ILE A 87 -12.53 21.26 -5.53
N HIS A 88 -13.25 22.08 -4.73
CA HIS A 88 -13.41 21.80 -3.30
C HIS A 88 -14.11 20.48 -3.05
N GLN A 89 -15.13 20.14 -3.84
CA GLN A 89 -15.82 18.86 -3.77
C GLN A 89 -14.89 17.68 -4.14
N ALA A 90 -14.09 17.82 -5.20
CA ALA A 90 -13.12 16.79 -5.60
C ALA A 90 -12.04 16.60 -4.53
N TYR A 91 -11.55 17.68 -3.92
CA TYR A 91 -10.62 17.60 -2.78
C TYR A 91 -11.25 16.94 -1.56
N ALA A 92 -12.47 17.33 -1.20
CA ALA A 92 -13.20 16.72 -0.09
C ALA A 92 -13.45 15.23 -0.32
N ALA A 93 -13.70 14.82 -1.57
CA ALA A 93 -13.83 13.40 -1.93
C ALA A 93 -12.51 12.65 -1.72
N ILE A 94 -11.37 13.24 -2.07
CA ILE A 94 -10.04 12.65 -1.82
C ILE A 94 -9.76 12.56 -0.31
N GLU A 95 -10.05 13.60 0.46
CA GLU A 95 -9.84 13.64 1.92
C GLU A 95 -10.79 12.69 2.66
N ALA A 96 -12.00 12.49 2.13
CA ALA A 96 -12.97 11.54 2.66
C ALA A 96 -12.71 10.11 2.17
N ALA A 97 -11.93 9.93 1.10
CA ALA A 97 -11.56 8.60 0.63
C ALA A 97 -10.75 7.92 1.72
N VAL A 98 -11.24 6.74 2.10
CA VAL A 98 -10.60 5.96 3.14
C VAL A 98 -9.26 5.48 2.67
N ASP A 99 -8.23 5.89 3.38
CA ASP A 99 -6.94 5.23 3.31
C ASP A 99 -6.94 4.06 4.29
N PRO A 100 -6.94 2.82 3.80
CA PRO A 100 -6.91 1.64 4.65
C PRO A 100 -5.65 1.57 5.54
N VAL A 101 -4.64 2.38 5.24
CA VAL A 101 -3.42 2.52 6.06
C VAL A 101 -3.65 3.44 7.25
N VAL A 102 -4.62 4.36 7.16
CA VAL A 102 -4.90 5.33 8.24
C VAL A 102 -6.01 4.83 9.16
N GLU A 103 -7.07 4.22 8.60
CA GLU A 103 -8.26 3.85 9.37
C GLU A 103 -8.65 2.38 9.19
N PRO A 104 -9.28 1.74 10.19
CA PRO A 104 -9.94 0.45 10.03
C PRO A 104 -10.95 0.49 8.89
N GLY A 105 -11.04 -0.56 8.09
CA GLY A 105 -11.92 -0.55 6.94
C GLY A 105 -12.03 -1.89 6.22
N ILE A 106 -12.77 -1.88 5.13
CA ILE A 106 -12.90 -3.03 4.22
C ILE A 106 -12.00 -2.79 3.02
N VAL A 107 -11.14 -3.77 2.74
CA VAL A 107 -10.22 -3.75 1.60
C VAL A 107 -10.35 -5.07 0.86
N SER A 108 -10.73 -5.03 -0.42
CA SER A 108 -10.94 -6.24 -1.24
C SER A 108 -11.83 -7.27 -0.54
N ASP A 109 -13.00 -6.82 -0.04
CA ASP A 109 -13.99 -7.61 0.70
C ASP A 109 -13.47 -8.24 2.00
N ARG A 110 -12.35 -7.76 2.54
CA ARG A 110 -11.79 -8.18 3.82
C ARG A 110 -11.86 -7.05 4.85
N ILE A 111 -12.28 -7.40 6.05
CA ILE A 111 -12.44 -6.45 7.15
C ILE A 111 -11.12 -6.37 7.93
N PHE A 112 -10.56 -5.17 8.01
CA PHE A 112 -9.36 -4.86 8.77
C PHE A 112 -9.74 -4.03 10.00
N VAL A 113 -10.06 -4.69 11.09
CA VAL A 113 -10.49 -4.05 12.34
C VAL A 113 -9.31 -3.46 13.07
N ASP A 114 -8.31 -4.28 13.35
CA ASP A 114 -7.05 -3.88 13.97
C ASP A 114 -5.97 -3.63 12.92
N ARG A 115 -4.77 -3.93 13.23
CA ARG A 115 -3.56 -3.79 12.41
C ARG A 115 -2.96 -2.37 12.45
N GLY A 116 -3.15 -1.66 13.57
CA GLY A 116 -2.56 -0.34 13.77
C GLY A 116 -1.04 -0.32 13.60
N LYS A 117 -0.33 -1.36 14.07
CA LYS A 117 1.12 -1.51 13.87
C LYS A 117 1.47 -1.73 12.39
N LEU A 118 0.72 -2.60 11.70
CA LEU A 118 0.88 -2.82 10.26
C LEU A 118 0.65 -1.52 9.49
N ARG A 119 -0.43 -0.79 9.81
CA ARG A 119 -0.73 0.49 9.15
C ARG A 119 0.39 1.51 9.32
N GLN A 120 0.94 1.63 10.54
CA GLN A 120 2.11 2.48 10.78
C GLN A 120 3.35 2.01 9.99
N ALA A 121 3.58 0.69 9.91
CA ALA A 121 4.67 0.12 9.14
C ALA A 121 4.49 0.42 7.64
N LEU A 122 3.28 0.25 7.09
CA LEU A 122 2.97 0.54 5.69
C LEU A 122 3.08 2.03 5.37
N SER A 123 2.64 2.92 6.26
CA SER A 123 2.84 4.36 6.12
C SER A 123 4.33 4.72 6.04
N ARG A 124 5.16 4.12 6.89
CA ARG A 124 6.62 4.31 6.84
C ARG A 124 7.27 3.72 5.60
N LEU A 125 6.75 2.58 5.11
CA LEU A 125 7.22 1.91 3.91
C LEU A 125 6.87 2.71 2.64
N GLY A 126 5.67 3.31 2.62
CA GLY A 126 5.15 4.07 1.47
C GLY A 126 5.64 5.51 1.39
N GLY A 127 6.24 6.04 2.46
CA GLY A 127 6.67 7.44 2.53
C GLY A 127 7.70 7.82 1.48
N ILE A 128 7.74 9.10 1.15
CA ILE A 128 8.78 9.68 0.29
C ILE A 128 10.10 9.58 1.03
N ASN A 129 11.14 9.09 0.36
CA ASN A 129 12.44 8.83 0.97
C ASN A 129 12.36 7.89 2.19
N ALA A 130 11.45 6.92 2.11
CA ALA A 130 11.27 5.96 3.19
C ALA A 130 12.61 5.34 3.60
N ALA A 131 12.95 5.46 4.88
CA ALA A 131 14.11 4.78 5.44
C ALA A 131 13.89 3.26 5.52
N VAL A 132 12.62 2.82 5.45
CA VAL A 132 12.20 1.43 5.52
C VAL A 132 11.74 0.98 4.14
N GLN A 133 12.30 -0.11 3.64
CA GLN A 133 11.99 -0.71 2.34
C GLN A 133 11.51 -2.16 2.42
N VAL A 134 11.76 -2.83 3.56
CA VAL A 134 11.37 -4.22 3.77
C VAL A 134 10.44 -4.33 4.97
N LEU A 135 9.33 -5.02 4.80
CA LEU A 135 8.39 -5.37 5.87
C LEU A 135 8.34 -6.88 6.02
N LEU A 136 8.63 -7.36 7.23
CA LEU A 136 8.41 -8.75 7.63
C LEU A 136 7.11 -8.84 8.42
N VAL A 137 6.23 -9.76 8.04
CA VAL A 137 5.01 -10.05 8.80
C VAL A 137 5.07 -11.51 9.23
N ARG A 138 5.18 -11.73 10.53
CA ARG A 138 5.31 -13.07 11.13
C ARG A 138 4.34 -13.19 12.29
N GLY A 139 3.72 -14.33 12.45
CA GLY A 139 2.77 -14.59 13.53
C GLY A 139 2.27 -16.02 13.47
N GLU A 140 1.41 -16.36 14.40
CA GLU A 140 0.79 -17.68 14.49
C GLU A 140 -0.11 -17.97 13.29
N SER A 141 -0.44 -19.24 13.07
CA SER A 141 -1.47 -19.63 12.10
C SER A 141 -2.80 -18.95 12.47
N GLY A 142 -3.56 -18.51 11.48
CA GLY A 142 -4.83 -17.82 11.70
C GLY A 142 -4.71 -16.39 12.23
N SER A 143 -3.50 -15.80 12.35
CA SER A 143 -3.31 -14.40 12.79
C SER A 143 -3.58 -13.35 11.70
N GLY A 144 -4.02 -13.76 10.50
CA GLY A 144 -4.35 -12.86 9.40
C GLY A 144 -3.13 -12.33 8.62
N LYS A 145 -1.97 -13.01 8.69
CA LYS A 145 -0.77 -12.63 7.92
C LYS A 145 -1.06 -12.49 6.43
N SER A 146 -1.64 -13.52 5.82
CA SER A 146 -1.91 -13.54 4.38
C SER A 146 -2.93 -12.48 3.95
N TRP A 147 -3.79 -12.00 4.85
CA TRP A 147 -4.68 -10.87 4.55
C TRP A 147 -3.93 -9.55 4.38
N THR A 148 -2.73 -9.44 4.94
CA THR A 148 -1.87 -8.27 4.78
C THR A 148 -1.66 -7.91 3.31
N ARG A 149 -1.64 -8.90 2.40
CA ARG A 149 -1.51 -8.66 0.96
C ARG A 149 -2.52 -7.67 0.40
N HIS A 150 -3.76 -7.71 0.90
CA HIS A 150 -4.84 -6.85 0.39
C HIS A 150 -4.59 -5.38 0.75
N ILE A 151 -4.23 -5.10 2.01
CA ILE A 151 -3.93 -3.72 2.44
C ILE A 151 -2.62 -3.22 1.80
N VAL A 152 -1.64 -4.10 1.58
CA VAL A 152 -0.40 -3.78 0.86
C VAL A 152 -0.68 -3.44 -0.60
N ALA A 153 -1.50 -4.24 -1.29
CA ALA A 153 -1.87 -3.98 -2.68
C ALA A 153 -2.65 -2.67 -2.83
N GLU A 154 -3.55 -2.36 -1.88
CA GLU A 154 -4.27 -1.09 -1.84
C GLU A 154 -3.32 0.09 -1.63
N GLN A 155 -2.38 -0.04 -0.70
CA GLN A 155 -1.36 0.98 -0.46
C GLN A 155 -0.47 1.19 -1.69
N ALA A 156 0.01 0.13 -2.31
CA ALA A 156 0.79 0.22 -3.55
C ALA A 156 0.00 0.98 -4.63
N ARG A 157 -1.28 0.60 -4.84
CA ARG A 157 -2.18 1.24 -5.80
C ARG A 157 -2.41 2.71 -5.48
N SER A 158 -2.63 3.07 -4.21
CA SER A 158 -2.84 4.47 -3.79
C SER A 158 -1.62 5.34 -4.07
N LEU A 159 -0.43 4.75 -4.08
CA LEU A 159 0.84 5.40 -4.39
C LEU A 159 1.22 5.31 -5.88
N GLY A 160 0.35 4.79 -6.75
CA GLY A 160 0.62 4.61 -8.16
C GLY A 160 1.68 3.55 -8.47
N ALA A 161 1.95 2.65 -7.53
CA ALA A 161 2.90 1.57 -7.70
C ALA A 161 2.21 0.28 -8.18
N GLY A 162 2.96 -0.60 -8.84
CA GLY A 162 2.55 -1.98 -9.09
C GLY A 162 2.62 -2.81 -7.81
N CYS A 163 1.94 -3.97 -7.83
CA CYS A 163 2.03 -4.92 -6.73
C CYS A 163 2.06 -6.34 -7.31
N THR A 164 3.18 -7.03 -7.13
CA THR A 164 3.34 -8.44 -7.49
C THR A 164 3.13 -9.29 -6.24
N TYR A 165 2.13 -10.17 -6.26
CA TYR A 165 1.87 -11.13 -5.20
C TYR A 165 2.36 -12.51 -5.61
N LEU A 166 3.15 -13.14 -4.75
CA LEU A 166 3.80 -14.43 -4.94
C LEU A 166 3.48 -15.33 -3.74
N CYS A 167 2.96 -16.51 -3.98
CA CYS A 167 2.74 -17.50 -2.91
C CYS A 167 3.10 -18.90 -3.38
N ALA A 168 3.33 -19.82 -2.46
CA ALA A 168 3.73 -21.19 -2.73
C ALA A 168 2.81 -21.96 -3.69
N GLY A 169 1.50 -21.59 -3.74
CA GLY A 169 0.55 -22.17 -4.69
C GLY A 169 0.66 -21.62 -6.13
N MET A 170 1.43 -20.53 -6.34
CA MET A 170 1.57 -19.86 -7.64
C MET A 170 2.96 -20.05 -8.24
N VAL A 171 3.98 -20.21 -7.40
CA VAL A 171 5.39 -20.28 -7.81
C VAL A 171 6.05 -21.49 -7.16
N GLY A 172 6.80 -22.26 -7.94
CA GLY A 172 7.56 -23.42 -7.47
C GLY A 172 9.06 -23.25 -7.68
N THR A 173 9.46 -22.42 -8.62
CA THR A 173 10.83 -22.19 -9.04
C THR A 173 11.21 -20.72 -8.99
N VAL A 174 12.52 -20.44 -9.00
CA VAL A 174 13.01 -19.06 -9.10
C VAL A 174 12.60 -18.39 -10.40
N ASP A 175 12.46 -19.18 -11.48
CA ASP A 175 12.07 -18.66 -12.79
C ASP A 175 10.60 -18.21 -12.76
N ASP A 176 9.68 -18.96 -12.11
CA ASP A 176 8.28 -18.53 -11.92
C ASP A 176 8.19 -17.18 -11.16
N VAL A 177 9.02 -17.01 -10.13
CA VAL A 177 9.09 -15.76 -9.35
C VAL A 177 9.54 -14.60 -10.23
N LEU A 178 10.59 -14.83 -11.01
CA LEU A 178 11.14 -13.81 -11.90
C LEU A 178 10.17 -13.46 -13.01
N ASP A 179 9.53 -14.44 -13.62
CA ASP A 179 8.53 -14.22 -14.67
C ASP A 179 7.37 -13.36 -14.16
N ALA A 180 6.87 -13.63 -12.96
CA ALA A 180 5.81 -12.82 -12.35
C ALA A 180 6.26 -11.38 -12.09
N ILE A 181 7.47 -11.17 -11.54
CA ILE A 181 8.02 -9.83 -11.28
C ILE A 181 8.24 -9.07 -12.59
N PHE A 182 8.84 -9.71 -13.59
CA PHE A 182 9.16 -9.08 -14.87
C PHE A 182 7.92 -8.84 -15.72
N ALA A 183 6.88 -9.67 -15.63
CA ALA A 183 5.58 -9.43 -16.25
C ALA A 183 4.95 -8.13 -15.71
N GLU A 184 4.95 -7.91 -14.37
CA GLU A 184 4.47 -6.65 -13.78
C GLU A 184 5.33 -5.45 -14.22
N LEU A 185 6.65 -5.61 -14.28
CA LEU A 185 7.57 -4.59 -14.75
C LEU A 185 7.52 -4.40 -16.28
N GLY A 186 6.90 -5.32 -17.02
CA GLY A 186 6.77 -5.34 -18.48
C GLY A 186 8.11 -5.40 -19.21
N GLY A 187 8.93 -6.30 -18.77
CA GLY A 187 10.21 -6.64 -19.38
C GLY A 187 10.39 -8.15 -19.45
N GLU A 188 11.57 -8.56 -19.86
CA GLU A 188 11.98 -9.96 -19.95
C GLU A 188 13.04 -10.26 -18.87
N VAL A 189 13.01 -11.46 -18.34
CA VAL A 189 14.01 -11.95 -17.39
C VAL A 189 15.36 -12.01 -18.10
N PRO A 190 16.43 -11.41 -17.54
CA PRO A 190 17.75 -11.48 -18.16
C PRO A 190 18.27 -12.92 -18.16
N PRO A 191 18.99 -13.34 -19.22
CA PRO A 191 19.54 -14.68 -19.31
C PRO A 191 20.43 -15.01 -18.13
N GLN A 192 20.39 -16.26 -17.70
CA GLN A 192 21.23 -16.76 -16.62
C GLN A 192 22.72 -16.53 -16.92
N LEU A 193 23.47 -16.22 -15.88
CA LEU A 193 24.93 -16.09 -15.95
C LEU A 193 25.61 -17.29 -15.32
N THR A 194 26.93 -17.34 -15.46
CA THR A 194 27.78 -18.47 -14.97
C THR A 194 27.61 -18.74 -13.46
N THR A 195 27.30 -17.70 -12.68
CA THR A 195 27.01 -17.84 -11.23
C THR A 195 25.67 -17.23 -10.90
N GLU A 196 24.92 -17.86 -10.00
CA GLU A 196 23.62 -17.37 -9.53
C GLU A 196 23.71 -15.96 -8.93
N GLN A 197 24.73 -15.72 -8.12
CA GLN A 197 24.93 -14.40 -7.52
C GLN A 197 25.12 -13.29 -8.55
N ALA A 198 25.87 -13.54 -9.61
CA ALA A 198 26.05 -12.58 -10.71
C ALA A 198 24.73 -12.38 -11.47
N TRP A 199 23.98 -13.48 -11.67
CA TRP A 199 22.68 -13.43 -12.32
C TRP A 199 21.67 -12.61 -11.49
N PHE A 200 21.53 -12.87 -10.20
CA PHE A 200 20.60 -12.11 -9.34
C PHE A 200 20.96 -10.62 -9.22
N ARG A 201 22.26 -10.27 -9.27
CA ARG A 201 22.66 -8.86 -9.38
C ARG A 201 22.23 -8.24 -10.69
N LYS A 202 22.37 -8.95 -11.81
CA LYS A 202 21.89 -8.51 -13.12
C LYS A 202 20.37 -8.37 -13.15
N VAL A 203 19.64 -9.32 -12.55
CA VAL A 203 18.19 -9.25 -12.35
C VAL A 203 17.82 -7.96 -11.63
N SER A 204 18.41 -7.68 -10.47
CA SER A 204 18.14 -6.45 -9.71
C SER A 204 18.43 -5.18 -10.52
N PHE A 205 19.53 -5.18 -11.28
CA PHE A 205 19.86 -4.05 -12.14
C PHE A 205 18.82 -3.83 -13.25
N GLU A 206 18.37 -4.90 -13.90
CA GLU A 206 17.35 -4.79 -14.96
C GLU A 206 15.98 -4.41 -14.41
N MET A 207 15.59 -4.92 -13.23
CA MET A 207 14.40 -4.45 -12.51
C MET A 207 14.44 -2.93 -12.30
N GLN A 208 15.58 -2.40 -11.82
CA GLN A 208 15.76 -0.96 -11.62
C GLN A 208 15.60 -0.19 -12.93
N ASN A 209 16.20 -0.67 -14.03
CA ASN A 209 16.12 -0.04 -15.34
C ASN A 209 14.67 0.01 -15.85
N LEU A 210 13.93 -1.10 -15.74
CA LEU A 210 12.55 -1.18 -16.17
C LEU A 210 11.64 -0.24 -15.36
N ALA A 211 11.79 -0.23 -14.03
CA ALA A 211 11.03 0.67 -13.17
C ALA A 211 11.34 2.14 -13.47
N ALA A 212 12.63 2.48 -13.72
CA ALA A 212 13.05 3.83 -14.07
C ALA A 212 12.50 4.27 -15.44
N ARG A 213 12.51 3.39 -16.45
CA ARG A 213 11.92 3.68 -17.79
C ARG A 213 10.42 3.92 -17.70
N ARG A 214 9.71 3.13 -16.90
CA ARG A 214 8.27 3.25 -16.69
C ARG A 214 7.89 4.38 -15.75
N GLN A 215 8.84 4.90 -15.00
CA GLN A 215 8.60 5.87 -13.93
C GLN A 215 7.56 5.36 -12.92
N ARG A 216 7.57 4.05 -12.65
CA ARG A 216 6.60 3.37 -11.78
C ARG A 216 7.32 2.41 -10.84
N GLY A 217 7.07 2.56 -9.53
CA GLY A 217 7.54 1.63 -8.52
C GLY A 217 6.76 0.31 -8.52
N SER A 218 7.29 -0.70 -7.87
CA SER A 218 6.61 -1.98 -7.65
C SER A 218 6.82 -2.48 -6.23
N TRP A 219 5.75 -3.00 -5.64
CA TRP A 219 5.76 -3.66 -4.36
C TRP A 219 5.73 -5.17 -4.60
N ILE A 220 6.68 -5.89 -4.03
CA ILE A 220 6.78 -7.34 -4.15
C ILE A 220 6.32 -7.92 -2.82
N VAL A 221 5.27 -8.75 -2.86
CA VAL A 221 4.69 -9.43 -1.70
C VAL A 221 4.94 -10.92 -1.86
N ALA A 222 5.77 -11.49 -1.00
CA ALA A 222 6.05 -12.92 -0.94
C ALA A 222 5.33 -13.51 0.28
N ASP A 223 4.44 -14.47 0.04
CA ASP A 223 3.59 -15.09 1.05
C ASP A 223 3.83 -16.60 1.09
N ASP A 224 4.18 -17.10 2.27
CA ASP A 224 4.39 -18.53 2.51
C ASP A 224 5.41 -19.19 1.55
N LEU A 225 6.44 -18.43 1.19
CA LEU A 225 7.57 -18.94 0.38
C LEU A 225 8.68 -19.52 1.27
N GLY A 226 8.34 -20.02 2.44
CA GLY A 226 9.26 -20.54 3.43
C GLY A 226 9.24 -22.06 3.57
N ASP A 227 10.32 -22.58 4.16
CA ASP A 227 10.42 -23.98 4.57
C ASP A 227 9.52 -24.22 5.81
N GLY A 228 8.21 -24.34 5.61
CA GLY A 228 7.32 -24.84 6.66
C GLY A 228 7.58 -26.33 6.88
N PRO A 229 7.34 -26.87 8.09
CA PRO A 229 7.51 -28.30 8.37
C PRO A 229 6.66 -29.20 7.46
N ASP A 230 5.58 -28.66 6.88
CA ASP A 230 4.64 -29.38 6.00
C ASP A 230 4.46 -28.64 4.64
N GLY A 231 5.27 -27.61 4.37
CA GLY A 231 5.19 -26.84 3.13
C GLY A 231 5.88 -27.54 1.95
N PRO A 232 5.49 -27.23 0.70
CA PRO A 232 6.19 -27.72 -0.46
C PRO A 232 7.65 -27.26 -0.40
N MET A 233 8.59 -28.17 -0.70
CA MET A 233 10.00 -27.80 -0.86
C MET A 233 10.14 -26.85 -2.04
N LEU A 234 10.17 -25.56 -1.75
CA LEU A 234 10.44 -24.54 -2.75
C LEU A 234 11.90 -24.55 -3.16
N ASP A 235 12.17 -24.11 -4.38
CA ASP A 235 13.53 -23.93 -4.89
C ASP A 235 14.33 -23.02 -3.92
N PRO A 236 15.44 -23.51 -3.31
CA PRO A 236 16.24 -22.72 -2.37
C PRO A 236 16.81 -21.44 -2.98
N ARG A 237 16.85 -21.33 -4.32
CA ARG A 237 17.27 -20.13 -5.04
C ARG A 237 16.28 -18.99 -4.85
N ILE A 238 15.00 -19.26 -4.59
CA ILE A 238 14.00 -18.24 -4.28
C ILE A 238 14.43 -17.40 -3.09
N ARG A 239 14.92 -18.03 -2.04
CA ARG A 239 15.43 -17.34 -0.85
C ARG A 239 16.62 -16.46 -1.19
N GLN A 240 17.59 -16.98 -1.95
CA GLN A 240 18.76 -16.22 -2.37
C GLN A 240 18.38 -15.01 -3.22
N LEU A 241 17.36 -15.15 -4.08
CA LEU A 241 16.81 -14.04 -4.87
C LEU A 241 16.24 -12.94 -3.96
N PHE A 242 15.40 -13.28 -2.98
CA PHE A 242 14.83 -12.28 -2.06
C PHE A 242 15.89 -11.63 -1.18
N ASP A 243 16.88 -12.37 -0.72
CA ASP A 243 18.02 -11.82 0.00
C ASP A 243 18.80 -10.83 -0.89
N GLN A 244 18.98 -11.13 -2.17
CA GLN A 244 19.63 -10.22 -3.12
C GLN A 244 18.75 -8.98 -3.41
N ILE A 245 17.45 -9.14 -3.56
CA ILE A 245 16.52 -8.00 -3.73
C ILE A 245 16.59 -7.10 -2.49
N ALA A 246 16.52 -7.68 -1.29
CA ALA A 246 16.63 -6.93 -0.05
C ALA A 246 17.99 -6.20 0.07
N LEU A 247 19.09 -6.85 -0.30
CA LEU A 247 20.41 -6.20 -0.36
C LEU A 247 20.45 -5.03 -1.36
N SER A 248 19.76 -5.17 -2.48
CA SER A 248 19.66 -4.11 -3.49
C SER A 248 18.94 -2.87 -2.97
N MET A 249 18.08 -3.00 -1.93
CA MET A 249 17.43 -1.88 -1.25
C MET A 249 18.42 -0.93 -0.53
N LEU A 250 19.65 -1.37 -0.27
CA LEU A 250 20.71 -0.49 0.24
C LEU A 250 21.17 0.55 -0.80
N ASN A 251 20.87 0.30 -2.07
CA ASN A 251 21.13 1.27 -3.14
C ASN A 251 19.92 2.22 -3.29
N PRO A 252 20.05 3.52 -3.02
CA PRO A 252 18.95 4.48 -3.15
C PRO A 252 18.30 4.48 -4.54
N ALA A 253 19.08 4.26 -5.60
CA ALA A 253 18.58 4.18 -6.97
C ALA A 253 17.65 2.98 -7.22
N PHE A 254 17.79 1.90 -6.46
CA PHE A 254 16.88 0.77 -6.45
C PHE A 254 15.72 0.99 -5.46
N ALA A 255 16.04 1.41 -4.24
CA ALA A 255 15.10 1.57 -3.15
C ALA A 255 13.96 2.57 -3.44
N GLN A 256 14.21 3.58 -4.27
CA GLN A 256 13.16 4.53 -4.68
C GLN A 256 12.02 3.87 -5.47
N TRP A 257 12.28 2.71 -6.11
CA TRP A 257 11.32 2.02 -6.97
C TRP A 257 10.62 0.84 -6.31
N PHE A 258 11.30 0.17 -5.38
CA PHE A 258 10.85 -1.12 -4.87
C PHE A 258 10.55 -1.11 -3.37
N ARG A 259 9.56 -1.93 -2.99
CA ARG A 259 9.27 -2.31 -1.62
C ARG A 259 9.13 -3.83 -1.56
N LEU A 260 9.60 -4.43 -0.49
CA LEU A 260 9.52 -5.86 -0.27
C LEU A 260 8.69 -6.15 0.98
N VAL A 261 7.67 -6.97 0.84
CA VAL A 261 6.83 -7.44 1.95
C VAL A 261 6.92 -8.95 2.00
N LEU A 262 7.42 -9.47 3.09
CA LEU A 262 7.66 -10.89 3.32
C LEU A 262 6.69 -11.37 4.40
N LEU A 263 5.70 -12.17 3.99
CA LEU A 263 4.69 -12.75 4.87
C LEU A 263 5.10 -14.18 5.19
N ASP A 264 5.19 -14.48 6.47
CA ASP A 264 5.62 -15.81 6.98
C ASP A 264 6.93 -16.33 6.39
N TYR A 265 7.78 -15.43 5.98
CA TYR A 265 9.06 -15.76 5.39
C TYR A 265 10.01 -16.31 6.47
N PRO A 266 10.67 -17.45 6.24
CA PRO A 266 11.55 -18.06 7.22
C PRO A 266 12.84 -17.28 7.34
N VAL A 267 12.79 -16.22 8.11
CA VAL A 267 14.01 -15.60 8.59
C VAL A 267 14.48 -16.45 9.74
N GLN A 268 15.52 -17.25 9.52
CA GLN A 268 16.19 -17.95 10.60
C GLN A 268 16.49 -16.96 11.72
N SER A 269 16.17 -17.30 12.92
CA SER A 269 16.26 -16.62 14.21
C SER A 269 16.86 -15.21 14.32
N LYS A 270 17.57 -14.71 13.32
CA LYS A 270 18.12 -13.34 13.26
C LYS A 270 18.01 -12.78 11.84
N VAL A 271 17.34 -11.63 11.73
CA VAL A 271 17.37 -10.82 10.53
C VAL A 271 18.83 -10.55 10.16
N PRO A 272 19.23 -10.68 8.89
CA PRO A 272 20.59 -10.37 8.47
C PRO A 272 21.03 -9.00 8.98
N THR A 273 22.20 -8.92 9.56
CA THR A 273 22.71 -7.67 10.17
C THR A 273 22.73 -6.50 9.17
N GLN A 274 22.93 -6.81 7.90
CA GLN A 274 22.91 -5.83 6.81
C GLN A 274 21.54 -5.20 6.57
N TRP A 275 20.44 -5.79 7.05
CA TRP A 275 19.10 -5.22 6.93
C TRP A 275 18.79 -4.21 8.05
N LYS A 276 19.70 -4.08 9.01
CA LYS A 276 19.48 -3.17 10.14
C LYS A 276 19.29 -1.74 9.64
N GLY A 277 18.15 -1.16 9.97
CA GLY A 277 17.81 0.22 9.64
C GLY A 277 16.84 0.40 8.48
N PHE A 278 16.68 -0.58 7.57
CA PHE A 278 15.77 -0.46 6.45
C PHE A 278 14.62 -1.48 6.43
N TRP A 279 14.46 -2.26 7.48
CA TRP A 279 13.36 -3.21 7.64
C TRP A 279 12.54 -2.94 8.89
N LEU A 280 11.27 -3.36 8.85
CA LEU A 280 10.36 -3.40 9.99
C LEU A 280 9.78 -4.81 10.13
N GLU A 281 9.36 -5.14 11.35
CA GLU A 281 8.65 -6.38 11.64
C GLU A 281 7.28 -6.06 12.24
N ASP A 282 6.24 -6.72 11.71
CA ASP A 282 4.90 -6.79 12.28
C ASP A 282 4.63 -8.22 12.73
N ARG A 283 4.06 -8.37 13.92
CA ARG A 283 3.68 -9.67 14.49
C ARG A 283 2.21 -9.63 14.91
N PRO A 284 1.30 -9.87 13.95
CA PRO A 284 -0.11 -9.92 14.29
C PRO A 284 -0.41 -11.13 15.17
N ALA A 285 -1.30 -10.93 16.14
CA ALA A 285 -1.89 -11.98 16.92
C ALA A 285 -3.43 -11.85 16.87
N ALA A 286 -4.14 -12.98 16.88
CA ALA A 286 -5.60 -12.96 16.91
C ALA A 286 -6.13 -12.28 18.19
N ALA A 287 -5.35 -12.31 19.27
CA ALA A 287 -5.67 -11.64 20.53
C ALA A 287 -5.55 -10.09 20.46
N ASP A 288 -4.90 -9.53 19.43
CA ASP A 288 -4.76 -8.07 19.27
C ASP A 288 -6.10 -7.40 18.94
N VAL A 289 -7.07 -8.14 18.39
CA VAL A 289 -8.41 -7.60 18.14
C VAL A 289 -9.22 -7.58 19.44
N GLN A 290 -9.34 -6.39 19.99
CA GLN A 290 -10.08 -6.11 21.22
C GLN A 290 -11.36 -5.31 20.93
N GLN A 291 -12.17 -5.07 21.95
CA GLN A 291 -13.42 -4.32 21.81
C GLN A 291 -13.23 -2.92 21.26
N ALA A 292 -12.13 -2.22 21.63
CA ALA A 292 -11.86 -0.87 21.17
C ALA A 292 -11.59 -0.81 19.65
N GLU A 293 -10.93 -1.81 19.08
CA GLU A 293 -10.67 -1.90 17.65
C GLU A 293 -11.95 -2.15 16.87
N VAL A 294 -12.81 -3.06 17.35
CA VAL A 294 -14.12 -3.34 16.73
C VAL A 294 -15.03 -2.12 16.83
N GLN A 295 -15.07 -1.44 17.97
CA GLN A 295 -15.81 -0.18 18.16
C GLN A 295 -15.35 0.87 17.16
N ALA A 296 -14.05 1.15 17.09
CA ALA A 296 -13.48 2.14 16.16
C ALA A 296 -13.80 1.80 14.69
N PHE A 297 -13.81 0.52 14.34
CA PHE A 297 -14.24 0.07 13.01
C PHE A 297 -15.72 0.42 12.75
N LEU A 298 -16.64 0.09 13.66
CA LEU A 298 -18.07 0.36 13.52
C LEU A 298 -18.36 1.85 13.40
N GLU A 299 -17.74 2.68 14.23
CA GLU A 299 -17.84 4.14 14.17
C GLU A 299 -17.34 4.70 12.85
N SER A 300 -16.19 4.22 12.38
CA SER A 300 -15.63 4.61 11.09
C SER A 300 -16.54 4.19 9.94
N TRP A 301 -17.06 2.97 9.97
CA TRP A 301 -17.93 2.44 8.92
C TRP A 301 -19.28 3.16 8.82
N THR A 302 -19.94 3.48 9.96
CA THR A 302 -21.21 4.22 9.99
C THR A 302 -21.03 5.67 9.55
N ARG A 303 -19.96 6.34 10.01
CA ARG A 303 -19.63 7.70 9.60
C ARG A 303 -19.50 7.82 8.07
N ARG A 304 -18.87 6.85 7.42
CA ARG A 304 -18.72 6.81 5.95
C ARG A 304 -20.03 6.68 5.21
N ARG A 305 -21.04 6.10 5.83
CA ARG A 305 -22.39 5.96 5.27
C ARG A 305 -23.30 7.12 5.64
N ASN A 306 -22.75 8.19 6.20
CA ASN A 306 -23.52 9.33 6.73
C ASN A 306 -24.56 8.89 7.76
N LYS A 307 -24.32 7.82 8.49
CA LYS A 307 -25.12 7.36 9.61
C LYS A 307 -24.43 7.75 10.91
N SER A 308 -25.19 8.20 11.90
CA SER A 308 -24.68 8.41 13.26
C SER A 308 -24.89 7.13 14.07
N MET A 309 -23.90 6.75 14.83
CA MET A 309 -23.98 5.70 15.85
C MET A 309 -23.50 6.33 17.16
N ALA A 310 -24.23 6.14 18.23
CA ALA A 310 -23.78 6.59 19.55
C ALA A 310 -22.60 5.73 20.02
N ASP A 311 -21.64 6.32 20.74
CA ASP A 311 -20.45 5.60 21.21
C ASP A 311 -20.81 4.40 22.09
N ASP A 312 -21.88 4.52 22.91
CA ASP A 312 -22.36 3.41 23.76
C ASP A 312 -22.98 2.28 22.94
N ASP A 313 -23.66 2.59 21.83
CA ASP A 313 -24.22 1.58 20.93
C ASP A 313 -23.08 0.83 20.22
N ALA A 314 -22.09 1.56 19.68
CA ALA A 314 -20.92 0.97 19.04
C ALA A 314 -20.14 0.06 20.01
N ARG A 315 -19.98 0.51 21.25
CA ARG A 315 -19.31 -0.26 22.31
C ARG A 315 -20.07 -1.53 22.66
N THR A 316 -21.39 -1.44 22.79
CA THR A 316 -22.27 -2.58 23.10
C THR A 316 -22.23 -3.61 21.97
N MET A 317 -22.39 -3.17 20.72
CA MET A 317 -22.31 -4.04 19.54
C MET A 317 -20.96 -4.74 19.43
N ALA A 318 -19.86 -4.01 19.69
CA ALA A 318 -18.51 -4.57 19.67
C ALA A 318 -18.34 -5.67 20.74
N ALA A 319 -18.85 -5.44 21.95
CA ALA A 319 -18.80 -6.41 23.04
C ALA A 319 -19.61 -7.67 22.72
N GLU A 320 -20.84 -7.51 22.22
CA GLU A 320 -21.72 -8.63 21.84
C GLU A 320 -21.11 -9.46 20.70
N LEU A 321 -20.52 -8.79 19.69
CA LEU A 321 -19.86 -9.44 18.57
C LEU A 321 -18.70 -10.30 19.04
N LEU A 322 -17.81 -9.75 19.86
CA LEU A 322 -16.65 -10.48 20.37
C LEU A 322 -17.09 -11.64 21.28
N ALA A 323 -18.12 -11.43 22.11
CA ALA A 323 -18.65 -12.51 22.93
C ALA A 323 -19.17 -13.69 22.08
N LYS A 324 -19.79 -13.41 20.94
CA LYS A 324 -20.23 -14.46 19.99
C LYS A 324 -19.03 -15.13 19.30
N ALA A 325 -18.07 -14.34 18.80
CA ALA A 325 -16.88 -14.87 18.15
C ALA A 325 -15.98 -15.69 19.11
N ASP A 326 -15.97 -15.35 20.39
CA ASP A 326 -15.21 -16.05 21.43
C ASP A 326 -15.98 -17.21 22.09
N ALA A 327 -17.28 -17.34 21.80
CA ALA A 327 -18.08 -18.45 22.34
C ALA A 327 -17.55 -19.80 21.81
N PRO A 328 -17.44 -20.81 22.66
CA PRO A 328 -17.08 -22.14 22.23
C PRO A 328 -18.20 -22.73 21.36
N VAL A 329 -17.90 -22.92 20.08
CA VAL A 329 -18.81 -23.61 19.16
C VAL A 329 -18.31 -25.03 19.02
N GLN A 330 -19.21 -26.00 19.27
CA GLN A 330 -18.90 -27.41 19.14
C GLN A 330 -18.48 -27.69 17.67
N ASP A 331 -17.32 -28.29 17.44
CA ASP A 331 -16.78 -28.63 16.13
C ASP A 331 -16.36 -27.44 15.24
N ASP A 332 -16.25 -26.20 15.75
CA ASP A 332 -15.70 -25.08 14.99
C ASP A 332 -14.22 -24.83 15.31
N GLU A 333 -13.33 -25.36 14.46
CA GLU A 333 -11.88 -25.20 14.54
C GLU A 333 -11.38 -23.93 13.85
N ARG A 334 -12.26 -23.09 13.33
CA ARG A 334 -11.84 -21.89 12.59
C ARG A 334 -11.08 -20.89 13.48
N PRO A 335 -10.07 -20.22 12.95
CA PRO A 335 -9.35 -19.20 13.67
C PRO A 335 -10.27 -18.08 14.18
N ARG A 336 -9.95 -17.54 15.35
CA ARG A 336 -10.72 -16.46 16.00
C ARG A 336 -11.01 -15.28 15.07
N LEU A 337 -10.02 -14.88 14.24
CA LEU A 337 -10.19 -13.76 13.30
C LEU A 337 -11.23 -14.05 12.21
N GLU A 338 -11.34 -15.28 11.75
CA GLU A 338 -12.37 -15.66 10.78
C GLU A 338 -13.76 -15.57 11.39
N ARG A 339 -13.91 -16.02 12.63
CA ARG A 339 -15.17 -15.91 13.37
C ARG A 339 -15.57 -14.45 13.62
N ILE A 340 -14.60 -13.59 13.98
CA ILE A 340 -14.84 -12.14 14.12
C ILE A 340 -15.27 -11.54 12.78
N HIS A 341 -14.65 -11.94 11.68
CA HIS A 341 -15.00 -11.47 10.34
C HIS A 341 -16.45 -11.85 9.98
N ASP A 342 -16.84 -13.11 10.18
CA ASP A 342 -18.17 -13.58 9.87
C ASP A 342 -19.26 -12.85 10.69
N GLU A 343 -19.02 -12.66 12.00
CA GLU A 343 -19.93 -11.90 12.85
C GLU A 343 -20.04 -10.43 12.45
N LEU A 344 -18.91 -9.82 12.01
CA LEU A 344 -18.93 -8.47 11.47
C LEU A 344 -19.72 -8.39 10.17
N ASP A 345 -19.52 -9.30 9.23
CA ASP A 345 -20.29 -9.32 7.98
C ASP A 345 -21.79 -9.42 8.23
N LEU A 346 -22.19 -10.30 9.16
CA LEU A 346 -23.59 -10.43 9.58
C LEU A 346 -24.14 -9.15 10.22
N LEU A 347 -23.34 -8.46 11.03
CA LEU A 347 -23.71 -7.21 11.66
C LEU A 347 -23.84 -6.08 10.62
N LEU A 348 -22.86 -5.95 9.73
CA LEU A 348 -22.83 -4.90 8.70
C LEU A 348 -23.99 -5.03 7.69
N ALA A 349 -24.45 -6.25 7.43
CA ALA A 349 -25.61 -6.50 6.59
C ALA A 349 -26.94 -6.00 7.21
N ARG A 350 -26.96 -5.79 8.53
CA ARG A 350 -28.14 -5.29 9.27
C ARG A 350 -28.11 -3.77 9.51
N LEU A 351 -26.93 -3.16 9.52
CA LEU A 351 -26.71 -1.74 9.67
C LEU A 351 -26.86 -0.97 8.35
#